data_51933ecc3d4ab71647cf38bf8bbb420d
#
_entry.id   51933ecc3d4ab71647cf38bf8bbb420d
#
_cell.length_a   1.000
_cell.length_b   1.000
_cell.length_c   1.000
_cell.angle_alpha   90.00
_cell.angle_beta   90.00
_cell.angle_gamma   90.00
#
_symmetry.space_group_name_H-M   'P 1'
#
loop_
_entity.id
_entity.type
_entity.pdbx_description
1 polymer ?
#
loop_
_entity_poly.entity_id
_entity_poly.type
_entity_poly.pdbx_seq_one_letter_code
_entity_poly.pdbx_strand_id
1 'polypeptide(L)'
;MSEIKVAGTFVVPRRELEALLLIHPGDIFNRKLITSSQELMQNRMGRDGYAFAKVEPVPTADNTNHTVALTFFVDPGNRVYVRNITFSGANRINDEVLRREVRQLEGGWLSNTSLERSKQRIQRLPYVKSVEFETTPVAGAPDLEDVNFKIEEGQVY
;
A
#
# COMPACT_ATOMS: atom_id res chain seq x y z
N MET A 1 -26.97 8.42 -0.95
CA MET A 1 -26.52 7.04 -1.20
C MET A 1 -27.62 6.06 -0.82
N SER A 2 -28.13 5.30 -1.77
CA SER A 2 -29.18 4.31 -1.48
C SER A 2 -28.59 2.97 -1.05
N GLU A 3 -27.48 2.58 -1.65
CA GLU A 3 -26.84 1.30 -1.40
C GLU A 3 -25.35 1.40 -1.64
N ILE A 4 -24.56 0.72 -0.83
CA ILE A 4 -23.12 0.62 -1.02
C ILE A 4 -22.73 -0.86 -0.94
N LYS A 5 -22.10 -1.36 -2.01
CA LYS A 5 -21.67 -2.74 -2.13
C LYS A 5 -20.17 -2.83 -2.37
N VAL A 6 -19.59 -3.92 -1.91
CA VAL A 6 -18.23 -4.33 -2.26
C VAL A 6 -18.34 -5.67 -2.98
N ALA A 7 -17.87 -5.72 -4.20
CA ALA A 7 -17.97 -6.89 -5.07
C ALA A 7 -16.63 -7.17 -5.76
N GLY A 8 -16.51 -8.31 -6.39
CA GLY A 8 -15.31 -8.72 -7.12
C GLY A 8 -14.64 -9.92 -6.51
N THR A 9 -13.31 -9.97 -6.61
CA THR A 9 -12.50 -11.07 -6.08
C THR A 9 -11.90 -10.66 -4.73
N PHE A 10 -12.08 -11.51 -3.71
CA PHE A 10 -11.64 -11.20 -2.35
C PHE A 10 -10.48 -12.09 -1.92
N VAL A 11 -9.35 -11.47 -1.59
CA VAL A 11 -8.19 -12.10 -0.95
C VAL A 11 -8.09 -11.71 0.53
N VAL A 12 -8.85 -10.70 0.92
CA VAL A 12 -9.07 -10.25 2.30
C VAL A 12 -10.56 -10.47 2.57
N PRO A 13 -10.96 -10.88 3.78
CA PRO A 13 -12.39 -11.04 4.08
C PRO A 13 -13.19 -9.80 3.71
N ARG A 14 -14.31 -10.01 3.03
CA ARG A 14 -15.18 -8.93 2.56
C ARG A 14 -15.56 -7.96 3.69
N ARG A 15 -15.85 -8.47 4.87
CA ARG A 15 -16.21 -7.67 6.04
C ARG A 15 -15.11 -6.71 6.47
N GLU A 16 -13.83 -7.09 6.30
CA GLU A 16 -12.71 -6.20 6.63
C GLU A 16 -12.64 -5.04 5.65
N LEU A 17 -12.90 -5.29 4.37
CA LEU A 17 -12.94 -4.23 3.36
C LEU A 17 -14.15 -3.31 3.59
N GLU A 18 -15.29 -3.89 3.93
CA GLU A 18 -16.48 -3.09 4.25
C GLU A 18 -16.27 -2.19 5.47
N ALA A 19 -15.50 -2.65 6.45
CA ALA A 19 -15.17 -1.87 7.64
C ALA A 19 -14.30 -0.64 7.33
N LEU A 20 -13.64 -0.60 6.19
CA LEU A 20 -12.80 0.52 5.76
C LEU A 20 -13.59 1.60 5.00
N LEU A 21 -14.87 1.37 4.72
CA LEU A 21 -15.71 2.34 4.03
C LEU A 21 -15.94 3.57 4.90
N LEU A 22 -15.71 4.74 4.33
CA LEU A 22 -15.92 6.03 4.97
C LEU A 22 -17.26 6.66 4.57
N ILE A 23 -17.96 6.03 3.63
CA ILE A 23 -19.26 6.48 3.14
C ILE A 23 -20.26 5.34 3.33
N HIS A 24 -21.47 5.67 3.73
CA HIS A 24 -22.51 4.70 4.13
C HIS A 24 -23.85 5.02 3.48
N PRO A 25 -24.77 4.04 3.42
CA PRO A 25 -26.12 4.31 2.95
C PRO A 25 -26.77 5.46 3.75
N GLY A 26 -27.41 6.36 3.04
CA GLY A 26 -27.98 7.56 3.62
C GLY A 26 -27.07 8.78 3.57
N ASP A 27 -25.78 8.62 3.32
CA ASP A 27 -24.87 9.73 3.18
C ASP A 27 -25.07 10.45 1.84
N ILE A 28 -24.68 11.73 1.81
CA ILE A 28 -24.65 12.51 0.57
C ILE A 28 -23.43 12.03 -0.24
N PHE A 29 -23.61 11.96 -1.57
CA PHE A 29 -22.51 11.61 -2.47
C PHE A 29 -21.31 12.54 -2.23
N ASN A 30 -20.17 11.95 -1.89
CA ASN A 30 -18.94 12.68 -1.59
C ASN A 30 -17.76 11.96 -2.22
N ARG A 31 -17.23 12.56 -3.29
CA ARG A 31 -16.13 11.98 -4.05
C ARG A 31 -14.88 11.76 -3.21
N LYS A 32 -14.59 12.69 -2.31
CA LYS A 32 -13.41 12.59 -1.43
C LYS A 32 -13.47 11.37 -0.52
N LEU A 33 -14.64 11.11 0.08
CA LEU A 33 -14.83 9.94 0.94
C LEU A 33 -14.77 8.63 0.14
N ILE A 34 -15.27 8.65 -1.10
CA ILE A 34 -15.19 7.50 -2.00
C ILE A 34 -13.73 7.19 -2.36
N THR A 35 -12.96 8.19 -2.74
CA THR A 35 -11.54 8.04 -3.07
C THR A 35 -10.73 7.57 -1.85
N SER A 36 -11.00 8.13 -0.68
CA SER A 36 -10.33 7.72 0.55
C SER A 36 -10.65 6.28 0.94
N SER A 37 -11.89 5.86 0.77
CA SER A 37 -12.32 4.47 1.00
C SER A 37 -11.60 3.50 0.04
N GLN A 38 -11.51 3.87 -1.24
CA GLN A 38 -10.79 3.12 -2.25
C GLN A 38 -9.32 2.92 -1.87
N GLU A 39 -8.66 3.99 -1.46
CA GLU A 39 -7.25 3.95 -1.04
C GLU A 39 -7.03 3.07 0.18
N LEU A 40 -7.91 3.15 1.18
CA LEU A 40 -7.84 2.32 2.36
C LEU A 40 -7.95 0.84 2.02
N MET A 41 -8.87 0.47 1.13
CA MET A 41 -9.02 -0.92 0.69
C MET A 41 -7.80 -1.40 -0.10
N GLN A 42 -7.26 -0.59 -1.00
CA GLN A 42 -6.07 -0.92 -1.77
C GLN A 42 -4.85 -1.09 -0.86
N ASN A 43 -4.68 -0.21 0.12
CA ASN A 43 -3.58 -0.30 1.08
C ASN A 43 -3.69 -1.55 1.95
N ARG A 44 -4.91 -1.94 2.34
CA ARG A 44 -5.11 -3.18 3.11
C ARG A 44 -4.65 -4.41 2.34
N MET A 45 -4.97 -4.49 1.06
CA MET A 45 -4.51 -5.58 0.20
C MET A 45 -3.01 -5.51 -0.05
N GLY A 46 -2.45 -4.31 -0.18
CA GLY A 46 -1.01 -4.10 -0.35
C GLY A 46 -0.19 -4.61 0.82
N ARG A 47 -0.74 -4.65 2.04
CA ARG A 47 -0.06 -5.22 3.21
C ARG A 47 0.22 -6.72 3.04
N ASP A 48 -0.62 -7.43 2.30
CA ASP A 48 -0.52 -8.86 2.07
C ASP A 48 0.18 -9.19 0.73
N GLY A 49 0.82 -8.21 0.10
CA GLY A 49 1.59 -8.40 -1.12
C GLY A 49 0.86 -8.09 -2.40
N TYR A 50 -0.39 -7.68 -2.34
CA TYR A 50 -1.18 -7.30 -3.52
C TYR A 50 -0.94 -5.84 -3.88
N ALA A 51 0.30 -5.54 -4.30
CA ALA A 51 0.77 -4.17 -4.52
C ALA A 51 0.05 -3.45 -5.66
N PHE A 52 -0.49 -4.19 -6.62
CA PHE A 52 -1.21 -3.65 -7.77
C PHE A 52 -2.72 -3.82 -7.67
N ALA A 53 -3.23 -4.08 -6.47
CA ALA A 53 -4.66 -4.19 -6.23
C ALA A 53 -5.37 -2.92 -6.66
N LYS A 54 -6.51 -3.12 -7.33
CA LYS A 54 -7.36 -2.03 -7.78
C LYS A 54 -8.73 -2.15 -7.14
N VAL A 55 -9.25 -1.03 -6.73
CA VAL A 55 -10.63 -0.89 -6.26
C VAL A 55 -11.26 0.21 -7.10
N GLU A 56 -12.29 -0.12 -7.85
CA GLU A 56 -12.96 0.81 -8.73
C GLU A 56 -14.36 1.12 -8.21
N PRO A 57 -14.62 2.38 -7.83
CA PRO A 57 -15.97 2.78 -7.44
C PRO A 57 -16.81 3.05 -8.68
N VAL A 58 -17.94 2.36 -8.77
CA VAL A 58 -18.89 2.54 -9.89
C VAL A 58 -20.22 3.03 -9.34
N PRO A 59 -20.55 4.30 -9.56
CA PRO A 59 -21.85 4.84 -9.16
C PRO A 59 -22.92 4.50 -10.21
N THR A 60 -24.12 4.21 -9.70
CA THR A 60 -25.31 4.02 -10.53
C THR A 60 -26.37 5.00 -10.07
N ALA A 61 -26.68 5.98 -10.90
CA ALA A 61 -27.67 6.99 -10.56
C ALA A 61 -29.09 6.47 -10.83
N ASP A 62 -29.98 6.71 -9.88
CA ASP A 62 -31.44 6.52 -10.05
C ASP A 62 -32.09 7.89 -10.10
N ASN A 63 -32.42 8.33 -11.32
CA ASN A 63 -33.02 9.65 -11.54
C ASN A 63 -34.46 9.76 -11.02
N THR A 64 -35.15 8.61 -10.87
CA THR A 64 -36.52 8.58 -10.38
C THR A 64 -36.59 8.89 -8.89
N ASN A 65 -35.67 8.30 -8.11
CA ASN A 65 -35.62 8.44 -6.66
C ASN A 65 -34.58 9.46 -6.19
N HIS A 66 -33.83 10.09 -7.11
CA HIS A 66 -32.74 11.01 -6.83
C HIS A 66 -31.67 10.39 -5.90
N THR A 67 -31.40 9.10 -6.09
CA THR A 67 -30.43 8.35 -5.29
C THR A 67 -29.30 7.83 -6.14
N VAL A 68 -28.17 7.51 -5.49
CA VAL A 68 -27.00 6.91 -6.13
C VAL A 68 -26.66 5.62 -5.37
N ALA A 69 -26.60 4.51 -6.09
CA ALA A 69 -26.04 3.28 -5.59
C ALA A 69 -24.55 3.24 -5.96
N LEU A 70 -23.72 2.75 -5.06
CA LEU A 70 -22.28 2.70 -5.27
C LEU A 70 -21.79 1.28 -5.10
N THR A 71 -20.98 0.80 -6.04
CA THR A 71 -20.34 -0.50 -5.96
C THR A 71 -18.82 -0.32 -6.07
N PHE A 72 -18.08 -0.84 -5.11
CA PHE A 72 -16.64 -0.91 -5.17
C PHE A 72 -16.26 -2.28 -5.73
N PHE A 73 -15.72 -2.30 -6.95
CA PHE A 73 -15.23 -3.52 -7.58
C PHE A 73 -13.77 -3.74 -7.19
N VAL A 74 -13.50 -4.88 -6.57
CA VAL A 74 -12.18 -5.24 -6.05
C VAL A 74 -11.49 -6.21 -7.00
N ASP A 75 -10.31 -5.83 -7.47
CA ASP A 75 -9.42 -6.68 -8.25
C ASP A 75 -8.03 -6.66 -7.58
N PRO A 76 -7.67 -7.71 -6.84
CA PRO A 76 -6.40 -7.74 -6.13
C PRO A 76 -5.19 -7.87 -7.04
N GLY A 77 -5.36 -8.39 -8.25
CA GLY A 77 -4.24 -8.70 -9.13
C GLY A 77 -3.36 -9.81 -8.57
N ASN A 78 -2.12 -9.88 -9.03
CA ASN A 78 -1.15 -10.87 -8.57
C ASN A 78 -0.39 -10.38 -7.34
N ARG A 79 -0.03 -11.31 -6.46
CA ARG A 79 0.80 -11.03 -5.31
C ARG A 79 2.24 -10.77 -5.77
N VAL A 80 2.88 -9.77 -5.21
CA VAL A 80 4.24 -9.37 -5.55
C VAL A 80 5.19 -9.75 -4.41
N TYR A 81 6.35 -10.29 -4.77
CA TYR A 81 7.38 -10.71 -3.82
C TYR A 81 8.64 -9.84 -3.98
N VAL A 82 9.39 -9.69 -2.91
CA VAL A 82 10.65 -8.96 -2.91
C VAL A 82 11.79 -9.92 -3.23
N ARG A 83 12.57 -9.62 -4.26
CA ARG A 83 13.76 -10.40 -4.59
C ARG A 83 14.97 -9.99 -3.75
N ASN A 84 15.35 -8.73 -3.82
CA ASN A 84 16.51 -8.19 -3.10
C ASN A 84 16.19 -6.88 -2.42
N ILE A 85 16.83 -6.65 -1.28
CA ILE A 85 16.82 -5.39 -0.57
C ILE A 85 18.23 -4.84 -0.56
N THR A 86 18.40 -3.62 -1.06
CA THR A 86 19.69 -2.95 -1.15
C THR A 86 19.63 -1.57 -0.51
N PHE A 87 20.80 -1.04 -0.18
CA PHE A 87 20.95 0.29 0.40
C PHE A 87 21.94 1.10 -0.43
N SER A 88 21.61 2.35 -0.69
CA SER A 88 22.48 3.28 -1.40
C SER A 88 22.68 4.54 -0.58
N GLY A 89 23.82 5.20 -0.78
CA GLY A 89 24.16 6.44 -0.08
C GLY A 89 24.71 6.28 1.33
N ALA A 90 24.79 5.05 1.85
CA ALA A 90 25.32 4.78 3.17
C ALA A 90 26.83 4.50 3.09
N ASN A 91 27.64 5.50 3.44
CA ASN A 91 29.09 5.40 3.41
C ASN A 91 29.69 5.14 4.79
N ARG A 92 29.06 5.68 5.86
CA ARG A 92 29.50 5.54 7.24
C ARG A 92 28.75 4.46 7.98
N ILE A 93 27.50 4.22 7.62
CA ILE A 93 26.65 3.24 8.27
C ILE A 93 26.84 1.89 7.58
N ASN A 94 27.14 0.87 8.39
CA ASN A 94 27.34 -0.47 7.89
C ASN A 94 26.00 -1.09 7.40
N ASP A 95 26.06 -1.86 6.33
CA ASP A 95 24.91 -2.58 5.76
C ASP A 95 24.19 -3.44 6.81
N GLU A 96 24.92 -4.13 7.68
CA GLU A 96 24.32 -4.95 8.74
C GLU A 96 23.47 -4.15 9.71
N VAL A 97 23.88 -2.93 10.03
CA VAL A 97 23.13 -2.04 10.93
C VAL A 97 21.81 -1.65 10.28
N LEU A 98 21.85 -1.35 9.00
CA LEU A 98 20.63 -0.99 8.24
C LEU A 98 19.70 -2.21 8.10
N ARG A 99 20.23 -3.37 7.78
CA ARG A 99 19.43 -4.58 7.60
C ARG A 99 18.72 -5.02 8.87
N ARG A 100 19.28 -4.78 10.05
CA ARG A 100 18.62 -5.06 11.33
C ARG A 100 17.34 -4.26 11.51
N GLU A 101 17.27 -3.09 10.92
CA GLU A 101 16.11 -2.22 11.03
C GLU A 101 15.02 -2.55 10.01
N VAL A 102 15.32 -3.35 9.00
CA VAL A 102 14.36 -3.71 7.95
C VAL A 102 13.42 -4.79 8.44
N ARG A 103 12.13 -4.55 8.26
CA ARG A 103 11.04 -5.47 8.62
C ARG A 103 10.45 -6.20 7.42
N GLN A 104 10.77 -5.73 6.21
CA GLN A 104 10.45 -6.44 4.98
C GLN A 104 11.44 -7.58 4.78
N LEU A 105 10.93 -8.78 4.51
CA LEU A 105 11.77 -9.95 4.26
C LEU A 105 12.10 -10.10 2.78
N GLU A 106 13.35 -10.44 2.47
CA GLU A 106 13.72 -10.90 1.12
C GLU A 106 13.06 -12.26 0.89
N GLY A 107 12.50 -12.45 -0.30
CA GLY A 107 11.73 -13.65 -0.63
C GLY A 107 10.30 -13.64 -0.08
N GLY A 108 9.97 -12.72 0.78
CA GLY A 108 8.60 -12.53 1.26
C GLY A 108 7.78 -11.64 0.33
N TRP A 109 6.47 -11.61 0.55
CA TRP A 109 5.63 -10.71 -0.24
C TRP A 109 5.93 -9.25 0.11
N LEU A 110 5.77 -8.39 -0.90
CA LEU A 110 5.95 -6.96 -0.74
C LEU A 110 4.87 -6.39 0.18
N SER A 111 5.29 -5.79 1.29
CA SER A 111 4.38 -5.19 2.25
C SER A 111 4.70 -3.70 2.42
N ASN A 112 3.81 -2.83 1.96
CA ASN A 112 3.97 -1.39 2.11
C ASN A 112 4.10 -0.99 3.58
N THR A 113 3.36 -1.66 4.47
CA THR A 113 3.46 -1.42 5.91
C THR A 113 4.85 -1.76 6.45
N SER A 114 5.40 -2.89 6.04
CA SER A 114 6.76 -3.31 6.46
C SER A 114 7.82 -2.37 5.91
N LEU A 115 7.68 -1.91 4.68
CA LEU A 115 8.60 -0.93 4.09
C LEU A 115 8.55 0.41 4.82
N GLU A 116 7.37 0.90 5.14
CA GLU A 116 7.23 2.15 5.91
C GLU A 116 7.80 2.03 7.32
N ARG A 117 7.57 0.91 7.99
CA ARG A 117 8.18 0.63 9.30
C ARG A 117 9.69 0.57 9.22
N SER A 118 10.22 -0.07 8.19
CA SER A 118 11.65 -0.14 7.95
C SER A 118 12.26 1.25 7.76
N LYS A 119 11.61 2.07 6.94
CA LYS A 119 11.99 3.47 6.73
C LYS A 119 12.02 4.26 8.04
N GLN A 120 10.98 4.16 8.84
CA GLN A 120 10.90 4.86 10.12
C GLN A 120 11.98 4.42 11.09
N ARG A 121 12.29 3.13 11.14
CA ARG A 121 13.33 2.59 12.01
C ARG A 121 14.72 3.04 11.57
N ILE A 122 15.00 3.03 10.28
CA ILE A 122 16.26 3.52 9.72
C ILE A 122 16.42 5.02 9.98
N GLN A 123 15.34 5.78 9.85
CA GLN A 123 15.34 7.23 10.07
C GLN A 123 15.76 7.60 11.49
N ARG A 124 15.56 6.71 12.46
CA ARG A 124 15.94 6.94 13.87
C ARG A 124 17.40 6.65 14.18
N LEU A 125 18.13 6.03 13.25
CA LEU A 125 19.53 5.73 13.45
C LEU A 125 20.38 7.02 13.46
N PRO A 126 21.46 7.05 14.29
CA PRO A 126 22.44 8.14 14.22
C PRO A 126 23.02 8.26 12.80
N TYR A 127 23.36 9.46 12.38
CA TYR A 127 23.93 9.80 11.08
C TYR A 127 22.96 9.68 9.89
N VAL A 128 21.72 9.30 10.10
CA VAL A 128 20.72 9.29 9.03
C VAL A 128 19.97 10.61 9.01
N LYS A 129 20.13 11.36 7.92
CA LYS A 129 19.42 12.63 7.70
C LYS A 129 18.04 12.37 7.08
N SER A 130 18.00 11.52 6.04
CA SER A 130 16.76 11.16 5.38
C SER A 130 16.85 9.77 4.79
N VAL A 131 15.70 9.13 4.62
CA VAL A 131 15.56 7.81 4.02
C VAL A 131 14.35 7.84 3.11
N GLU A 132 14.54 7.32 1.90
CA GLU A 132 13.46 7.04 0.97
C GLU A 132 13.64 5.63 0.43
N PHE A 133 12.56 4.95 0.07
CA PHE A 133 12.65 3.67 -0.60
C PHE A 133 11.95 3.73 -1.95
N GLU A 134 12.45 2.92 -2.87
CA GLU A 134 11.81 2.71 -4.17
C GLU A 134 11.79 1.24 -4.51
N THR A 135 10.78 0.84 -5.27
CA THR A 135 10.63 -0.52 -5.76
C THR A 135 10.82 -0.52 -7.26
N THR A 136 11.57 -1.52 -7.76
CA THR A 136 11.86 -1.65 -9.18
C THR A 136 11.45 -3.03 -9.66
N PRO A 137 10.62 -3.14 -10.71
CA PRO A 137 10.27 -4.44 -11.28
C PRO A 137 11.48 -5.18 -11.78
N VAL A 138 11.50 -6.49 -11.57
CA VAL A 138 12.55 -7.37 -12.08
C VAL A 138 12.21 -7.74 -13.52
N ALA A 139 13.15 -7.52 -14.45
CA ALA A 139 12.96 -7.87 -15.85
C ALA A 139 12.69 -9.37 -16.02
N GLY A 140 11.62 -9.72 -16.73
CA GLY A 140 11.24 -11.11 -16.99
C GLY A 140 10.53 -11.81 -15.83
N ALA A 141 10.31 -11.14 -14.71
CA ALA A 141 9.62 -11.69 -13.55
C ALA A 141 8.60 -10.68 -13.00
N PRO A 142 7.37 -10.66 -13.54
CA PRO A 142 6.38 -9.63 -13.22
C PRO A 142 5.89 -9.67 -11.77
N ASP A 143 6.08 -10.76 -11.06
CA ASP A 143 5.71 -10.93 -9.66
C ASP A 143 6.87 -10.66 -8.68
N LEU A 144 8.02 -10.21 -9.18
CA LEU A 144 9.18 -9.88 -8.36
C LEU A 144 9.53 -8.39 -8.48
N GLU A 145 9.93 -7.82 -7.36
CA GLU A 145 10.46 -6.46 -7.30
C GLU A 145 11.69 -6.41 -6.41
N ASP A 146 12.60 -5.51 -6.74
CA ASP A 146 13.73 -5.16 -5.90
C ASP A 146 13.41 -3.88 -5.13
N VAL A 147 13.83 -3.84 -3.86
CA VAL A 147 13.66 -2.67 -3.00
C VAL A 147 15.02 -2.04 -2.75
N ASN A 148 15.11 -0.74 -2.93
CA ASN A 148 16.30 0.03 -2.60
C ASN A 148 15.94 1.13 -1.62
N PHE A 149 16.63 1.17 -0.47
CA PHE A 149 16.55 2.27 0.47
C PHE A 149 17.65 3.27 0.15
N LYS A 150 17.26 4.47 -0.22
CA LYS A 150 18.18 5.58 -0.48
C LYS A 150 18.41 6.32 0.83
N ILE A 151 19.65 6.30 1.30
CA ILE A 151 20.04 6.91 2.58
C ILE A 151 20.82 8.17 2.32
N GLU A 152 20.42 9.25 2.95
CA GLU A 152 21.20 10.46 3.01
C GLU A 152 21.77 10.56 4.42
N GLU A 153 23.10 10.50 4.51
CA GLU A 153 23.80 10.61 5.79
C GLU A 153 23.90 12.07 6.21
N GLY A 154 23.67 12.31 7.51
CA GLY A 154 23.84 13.63 8.10
C GLY A 154 25.08 13.69 8.96
N GLN A 155 25.45 14.92 9.33
CA GLN A 155 26.51 15.13 10.31
C GLN A 155 25.89 15.13 11.70
N VAL A 156 26.63 14.56 12.65
CA VAL A 156 26.28 14.62 14.07
C VAL A 156 27.15 15.71 14.70
N TYR A 157 26.51 16.70 15.27
CA TYR A 157 27.18 17.78 15.97
C TYR A 157 27.20 17.55 17.48
#